data_fde9ed20341e411c88e35f74a968d601
#
_entry.id   fde9ed20341e411c88e35f74a968d601
#
_cell.length_a   1.000
_cell.length_b   1.000
_cell.length_c   1.000
_cell.angle_alpha   90.00
_cell.angle_beta   90.00
_cell.angle_gamma   90.00
#
_symmetry.space_group_name_H-M   'P 1'
#
loop_
_entity.id
_entity.type
_entity.pdbx_description
1 polymer ?
#
loop_
_entity_poly.entity_id
_entity_poly.type
_entity_poly.pdbx_seq_one_letter_code
_entity_poly.pdbx_strand_id
1 'polypeptide(L)'
;MNTDIAIIGAGPYGLSLAAHLRGKGVDFRIFGRPMAFWRDHVPDELRLKAEGFAMNLFAPKQRFTLQQFCAERGYPYAHTGVPIPAHVFREYGEAFQKAHVPQIQPDRVTGLSRTADAFALELENGGRVMARKVVMAIGIGDFAHVPPAMRTLPPERV
;
A
#
# COMPACT_ATOMS: atom_id res chain seq x y z
N MET A 1 13.67 12.74 14.72
CA MET A 1 12.35 12.30 15.24
C MET A 1 12.39 10.79 15.32
N ASN A 2 11.99 10.21 16.44
CA ASN A 2 12.12 8.77 16.68
C ASN A 2 10.74 8.10 16.68
N THR A 3 10.66 6.84 16.22
CA THR A 3 9.47 6.01 16.27
C THR A 3 9.85 4.56 16.57
N ASP A 4 8.95 3.77 17.14
CA ASP A 4 9.22 2.36 17.37
C ASP A 4 9.28 1.59 16.05
N ILE A 5 8.32 1.84 15.14
CA ILE A 5 8.23 1.14 13.86
C ILE A 5 8.09 2.16 12.72
N ALA A 6 8.93 2.04 11.70
CA ALA A 6 8.73 2.71 10.41
C ALA A 6 8.23 1.70 9.36
N ILE A 7 7.13 2.02 8.69
CA ILE A 7 6.60 1.25 7.57
C ILE A 7 6.93 2.01 6.29
N ILE A 8 7.68 1.40 5.38
CA ILE A 8 8.01 1.99 4.08
C ILE A 8 7.11 1.37 3.01
N GLY A 9 6.17 2.17 2.51
CA GLY A 9 5.16 1.78 1.54
C GLY A 9 3.74 1.81 2.11
N ALA A 10 2.86 2.56 1.45
CA ALA A 10 1.46 2.76 1.80
C ALA A 10 0.49 2.03 0.83
N GLY A 11 0.92 0.87 0.32
CA GLY A 11 0.09 -0.08 -0.40
C GLY A 11 -0.77 -0.95 0.54
N PRO A 12 -1.50 -1.95 0.01
CA PRO A 12 -2.43 -2.78 0.78
C PRO A 12 -1.82 -3.40 2.03
N TYR A 13 -0.59 -3.91 1.93
CA TYR A 13 0.11 -4.53 3.07
C TYR A 13 0.53 -3.52 4.13
N GLY A 14 1.10 -2.38 3.72
CA GLY A 14 1.49 -1.31 4.65
C GLY A 14 0.29 -0.73 5.38
N LEU A 15 -0.81 -0.48 4.67
CA LEU A 15 -2.07 0.02 5.25
C LEU A 15 -2.68 -0.97 6.24
N SER A 16 -2.74 -2.26 5.90
CA SER A 16 -3.25 -3.29 6.80
C SER A 16 -2.42 -3.40 8.07
N LEU A 17 -1.09 -3.41 7.95
CA LEU A 17 -0.19 -3.43 9.11
C LEU A 17 -0.38 -2.19 9.98
N ALA A 18 -0.39 -1.00 9.38
CA ALA A 18 -0.57 0.27 10.08
C ALA A 18 -1.89 0.30 10.87
N ALA A 19 -3.00 -0.18 10.28
CA ALA A 19 -4.29 -0.29 10.96
C ALA A 19 -4.21 -1.20 12.20
N HIS A 20 -3.47 -2.32 12.13
CA HIS A 20 -3.28 -3.22 13.25
C HIS A 20 -2.41 -2.62 14.35
N LEU A 21 -1.31 -1.96 14.00
CA LEU A 21 -0.44 -1.29 14.97
C LEU A 21 -1.19 -0.18 15.70
N ARG A 22 -1.97 0.62 14.96
CA ARG A 22 -2.84 1.65 15.55
C ARG A 22 -3.84 1.04 16.52
N GLY A 23 -4.48 -0.06 16.15
CA GLY A 23 -5.45 -0.76 17.01
C GLY A 23 -4.83 -1.34 18.29
N LYS A 24 -3.51 -1.53 18.31
CA LYS A 24 -2.75 -2.00 19.46
C LYS A 24 -2.05 -0.87 20.26
N GLY A 25 -2.19 0.38 19.83
CA GLY A 25 -1.53 1.51 20.48
C GLY A 25 0.00 1.53 20.32
N VAL A 26 0.53 0.84 19.30
CA VAL A 26 1.97 0.84 19.03
C VAL A 26 2.35 2.13 18.32
N ASP A 27 3.46 2.76 18.71
CA ASP A 27 4.01 3.93 18.01
C ASP A 27 4.59 3.51 16.67
N PHE A 28 4.12 4.12 15.60
CA PHE A 28 4.62 3.89 14.25
C PHE A 28 4.48 5.11 13.35
N ARG A 29 5.28 5.11 12.30
CA ARG A 29 5.15 6.04 11.16
C ARG A 29 5.08 5.24 9.87
N ILE A 30 4.23 5.67 8.94
CA ILE A 30 4.09 5.06 7.62
C ILE A 30 4.41 6.10 6.54
N PHE A 31 5.22 5.70 5.57
CA PHE A 31 5.76 6.57 4.52
C PHE A 31 5.31 6.09 3.14
N GLY A 32 4.99 7.06 2.29
CA GLY A 32 4.60 6.84 0.89
C GLY A 32 3.18 7.27 0.57
N ARG A 33 2.88 7.40 -0.72
CA ARG A 33 1.55 7.77 -1.20
C ARG A 33 0.61 6.58 -1.16
N PRO A 34 -0.61 6.72 -0.56
CA PRO A 34 -1.56 5.62 -0.48
C PRO A 34 -1.89 5.03 -1.86
N MET A 35 -1.82 3.71 -1.99
CA MET A 35 -2.18 2.95 -3.20
C MET A 35 -1.48 3.43 -4.48
N ALA A 36 -0.30 4.06 -4.38
CA ALA A 36 0.39 4.69 -5.52
C ALA A 36 0.61 3.72 -6.68
N PHE A 37 1.10 2.50 -6.43
CA PHE A 37 1.30 1.50 -7.49
C PHE A 37 0.01 1.21 -8.28
N TRP A 38 -1.11 1.09 -7.57
CA TRP A 38 -2.42 0.82 -8.17
C TRP A 38 -2.96 1.98 -8.99
N ARG A 39 -2.58 3.20 -8.65
CA ARG A 39 -2.98 4.40 -9.38
C ARG A 39 -2.08 4.68 -10.57
N ASP A 40 -0.78 4.52 -10.38
CA ASP A 40 0.22 5.03 -11.31
C ASP A 40 0.64 3.96 -12.36
N HIS A 41 0.43 2.65 -12.06
CA HIS A 41 0.94 1.54 -12.89
C HIS A 41 -0.09 0.48 -13.26
N VAL A 42 -1.31 0.54 -12.72
CA VAL A 42 -2.33 -0.47 -13.01
C VAL A 42 -3.49 0.18 -13.78
N PRO A 43 -3.78 -0.26 -15.01
CA PRO A 43 -4.90 0.26 -15.79
C PRO A 43 -6.23 0.05 -15.04
N ASP A 44 -7.11 1.06 -15.09
CA ASP A 44 -8.39 1.05 -14.38
C ASP A 44 -9.32 -0.09 -14.82
N GLU A 45 -9.25 -0.47 -16.10
CA GLU A 45 -10.05 -1.54 -16.72
C GLU A 45 -9.54 -2.94 -16.38
N LEU A 46 -8.33 -3.05 -15.83
CA LEU A 46 -7.78 -4.35 -15.45
C LEU A 46 -8.70 -5.05 -14.47
N ARG A 47 -9.00 -6.33 -14.77
CA ARG A 47 -9.75 -7.19 -13.87
C ARG A 47 -8.79 -8.04 -13.04
N LEU A 48 -8.87 -7.91 -11.73
CA LEU A 48 -8.00 -8.65 -10.82
C LEU A 48 -8.42 -10.12 -10.76
N LYS A 49 -7.46 -11.02 -10.86
CA LYS A 49 -7.72 -12.48 -10.85
C LYS A 49 -8.03 -13.04 -9.46
N ALA A 50 -7.69 -12.28 -8.40
CA ALA A 50 -8.00 -12.71 -7.05
C ALA A 50 -9.51 -12.64 -6.80
N GLU A 51 -10.01 -13.62 -6.06
CA GLU A 51 -11.41 -13.68 -5.64
C GLU A 51 -11.76 -12.56 -4.65
N GLY A 52 -13.00 -12.08 -4.67
CA GLY A 52 -13.43 -10.94 -3.85
C GLY A 52 -13.16 -11.13 -2.36
N PHE A 53 -13.37 -12.33 -1.82
CA PHE A 53 -13.11 -12.62 -0.40
C PHE A 53 -11.63 -12.48 -0.01
N ALA A 54 -10.70 -12.69 -0.96
CA ALA A 54 -9.27 -12.66 -0.73
C ALA A 54 -8.66 -11.25 -0.85
N MET A 55 -9.46 -10.25 -1.27
CA MET A 55 -8.98 -8.90 -1.56
C MET A 55 -9.22 -7.89 -0.44
N ASN A 56 -9.55 -8.35 0.75
CA ASN A 56 -9.73 -7.45 1.87
C ASN A 56 -8.41 -6.88 2.39
N LEU A 57 -8.39 -5.58 2.67
CA LEU A 57 -7.43 -5.00 3.58
C LEU A 57 -7.89 -5.31 5.01
N PHE A 58 -6.95 -5.64 5.89
CA PHE A 58 -7.28 -6.07 7.24
C PHE A 58 -7.10 -4.95 8.26
N ALA A 59 -8.17 -4.65 8.99
CA ALA A 59 -8.16 -3.83 10.19
C ALA A 59 -8.62 -4.66 11.40
N PRO A 60 -8.30 -4.25 12.63
CA PRO A 60 -8.83 -4.91 13.83
C PRO A 60 -10.35 -5.04 13.78
N LYS A 61 -10.87 -6.22 14.13
CA LYS A 61 -12.31 -6.57 14.12
C LYS A 61 -12.92 -6.68 12.71
N GLN A 62 -12.11 -6.86 11.68
CA GLN A 62 -12.55 -7.01 10.27
C GLN A 62 -13.59 -5.98 9.82
N ARG A 63 -13.45 -4.75 10.29
CA ARG A 63 -14.29 -3.63 9.87
C ARG A 63 -13.79 -3.08 8.53
N PHE A 64 -14.71 -2.63 7.69
CA PHE A 64 -14.39 -2.04 6.41
C PHE A 64 -13.88 -3.07 5.38
N THR A 65 -14.70 -4.06 5.08
CA THR A 65 -14.40 -5.06 4.05
C THR A 65 -14.65 -4.51 2.65
N LEU A 66 -14.01 -5.13 1.64
CA LEU A 66 -14.28 -4.80 0.24
C LEU A 66 -15.77 -5.00 -0.11
N GLN A 67 -16.41 -6.04 0.43
CA GLN A 67 -17.85 -6.28 0.25
C GLN A 67 -18.68 -5.09 0.76
N GLN A 68 -18.39 -4.60 1.96
CA GLN A 68 -19.11 -3.44 2.53
C GLN A 68 -18.89 -2.20 1.67
N PHE A 69 -17.64 -1.94 1.27
CA PHE A 69 -17.31 -0.81 0.41
C PHE A 69 -18.06 -0.87 -0.93
N CYS A 70 -18.07 -2.05 -1.58
CA CYS A 70 -18.80 -2.24 -2.84
C CYS A 70 -20.31 -2.00 -2.67
N ALA A 71 -20.89 -2.51 -1.59
CA ALA A 71 -22.32 -2.31 -1.29
C ALA A 71 -22.65 -0.82 -1.08
N GLU A 72 -21.83 -0.09 -0.34
CA GLU A 72 -22.01 1.36 -0.09
C GLU A 72 -21.87 2.22 -1.35
N ARG A 73 -21.04 1.77 -2.31
CA ARG A 73 -20.76 2.50 -3.55
C ARG A 73 -21.54 2.01 -4.77
N GLY A 74 -22.35 0.96 -4.61
CA GLY A 74 -23.09 0.35 -5.72
C GLY A 74 -22.24 -0.41 -6.72
N TYR A 75 -21.04 -0.87 -6.32
CA TYR A 75 -20.20 -1.71 -7.17
C TYR A 75 -20.65 -3.18 -7.11
N PRO A 76 -20.63 -3.89 -8.25
CA PRO A 76 -20.84 -5.33 -8.27
C PRO A 76 -19.80 -6.05 -7.42
N TYR A 77 -20.26 -6.97 -6.58
CA TYR A 77 -19.38 -7.79 -5.75
C TYR A 77 -19.94 -9.21 -5.62
N ALA A 78 -19.06 -10.19 -5.72
CA ALA A 78 -19.29 -11.55 -5.25
C ALA A 78 -18.07 -12.10 -4.54
N HIS A 79 -18.27 -13.04 -3.63
CA HIS A 79 -17.15 -13.72 -2.96
C HIS A 79 -16.22 -14.39 -3.95
N THR A 80 -16.80 -15.05 -4.97
CA THR A 80 -16.10 -15.79 -6.02
C THR A 80 -16.72 -15.52 -7.39
N GLY A 81 -15.94 -15.74 -8.46
CA GLY A 81 -16.44 -15.75 -9.83
C GLY A 81 -16.70 -14.38 -10.46
N VAL A 82 -16.58 -13.29 -9.70
CA VAL A 82 -16.71 -11.92 -10.24
C VAL A 82 -15.40 -11.17 -10.00
N PRO A 83 -14.59 -10.98 -11.06
CA PRO A 83 -13.34 -10.25 -10.96
C PRO A 83 -13.55 -8.79 -10.56
N ILE A 84 -12.81 -8.34 -9.58
CA ILE A 84 -12.85 -6.96 -9.09
C ILE A 84 -12.07 -6.05 -10.06
N PRO A 85 -12.64 -4.93 -10.56
CA PRO A 85 -11.90 -3.94 -11.33
C PRO A 85 -10.80 -3.29 -10.49
N ALA A 86 -9.65 -3.00 -11.10
CA ALA A 86 -8.50 -2.43 -10.39
C ALA A 86 -8.82 -1.06 -9.76
N HIS A 87 -9.61 -0.22 -10.44
CA HIS A 87 -10.03 1.07 -9.89
C HIS A 87 -10.87 0.90 -8.60
N VAL A 88 -11.76 -0.12 -8.54
CA VAL A 88 -12.56 -0.39 -7.34
C VAL A 88 -11.65 -0.77 -6.16
N PHE A 89 -10.65 -1.62 -6.41
CA PHE A 89 -9.70 -2.00 -5.37
C PHE A 89 -8.82 -0.81 -4.92
N ARG A 90 -8.41 0.05 -5.83
CA ARG A 90 -7.69 1.29 -5.51
C ARG A 90 -8.54 2.21 -4.63
N GLU A 91 -9.77 2.50 -5.04
CA GLU A 91 -10.69 3.35 -4.28
C GLU A 91 -10.99 2.78 -2.89
N TYR A 92 -11.18 1.46 -2.81
CA TYR A 92 -11.32 0.77 -1.53
C TYR A 92 -10.10 0.97 -0.62
N GLY A 93 -8.89 0.80 -1.15
CA GLY A 93 -7.65 1.02 -0.39
C GLY A 93 -7.49 2.47 0.07
N GLU A 94 -7.85 3.44 -0.74
CA GLU A 94 -7.84 4.87 -0.38
C GLU A 94 -8.90 5.21 0.69
N ALA A 95 -10.08 4.63 0.59
CA ALA A 95 -11.12 4.77 1.60
C ALA A 95 -10.72 4.11 2.93
N PHE A 96 -10.12 2.91 2.85
CA PHE A 96 -9.55 2.22 4.01
C PHE A 96 -8.48 3.07 4.71
N GLN A 97 -7.59 3.68 3.94
CA GLN A 97 -6.55 4.56 4.48
C GLN A 97 -7.17 5.73 5.27
N LYS A 98 -8.15 6.43 4.69
CA LYS A 98 -8.81 7.56 5.35
C LYS A 98 -9.48 7.14 6.67
N ALA A 99 -10.11 5.97 6.70
CA ALA A 99 -10.82 5.46 7.87
C ALA A 99 -9.89 4.94 8.98
N HIS A 100 -8.84 4.21 8.60
CA HIS A 100 -8.03 3.43 9.55
C HIS A 100 -6.61 3.94 9.75
N VAL A 101 -6.03 4.65 8.77
CA VAL A 101 -4.65 5.13 8.78
C VAL A 101 -4.57 6.59 8.31
N PRO A 102 -5.25 7.53 8.99
CA PRO A 102 -5.33 8.93 8.53
C PRO A 102 -3.97 9.64 8.54
N GLN A 103 -3.03 9.19 9.37
CA GLN A 103 -1.73 9.83 9.54
C GLN A 103 -0.66 9.14 8.69
N ILE A 104 -0.63 9.45 7.41
CA ILE A 104 0.43 9.00 6.49
C ILE A 104 1.36 10.16 6.18
N GLN A 105 2.65 9.86 6.06
CA GLN A 105 3.65 10.79 5.56
C GLN A 105 3.88 10.47 4.07
N PRO A 106 3.53 11.40 3.18
CA PRO A 106 3.62 11.14 1.73
C PRO A 106 5.06 11.12 1.21
N ASP A 107 6.01 11.58 2.05
CA ASP A 107 7.42 11.65 1.66
C ASP A 107 7.96 10.27 1.29
N ARG A 108 8.72 10.23 0.20
CA ARG A 108 9.45 9.03 -0.21
C ARG A 108 10.67 8.85 0.69
N VAL A 109 10.89 7.60 1.13
CA VAL A 109 12.13 7.20 1.76
C VAL A 109 13.16 6.92 0.67
N THR A 110 14.25 7.68 0.64
CA THR A 110 15.31 7.60 -0.36
C THR A 110 16.54 6.85 0.12
N GLY A 111 16.69 6.72 1.43
CA GLY A 111 17.81 5.99 2.02
C GLY A 111 17.41 5.27 3.30
N LEU A 112 18.01 4.11 3.53
CA LEU A 112 17.86 3.32 4.74
C LEU A 112 19.25 2.80 5.16
N SER A 113 19.66 3.13 6.35
CA SER A 113 20.91 2.67 6.95
C SER A 113 20.69 2.14 8.35
N ARG A 114 21.50 1.15 8.74
CA ARG A 114 21.50 0.61 10.10
C ARG A 114 22.52 1.37 10.95
N THR A 115 22.12 1.77 12.15
CA THR A 115 22.99 2.27 13.20
C THR A 115 23.22 1.19 14.25
N ALA A 116 23.96 1.50 15.34
CA ALA A 116 24.19 0.53 16.43
C ALA A 116 22.87 -0.01 17.00
N ASP A 117 21.90 0.88 17.29
CA ASP A 117 20.70 0.52 18.04
C ASP A 117 19.38 0.76 17.27
N ALA A 118 19.45 1.28 16.03
CA ALA A 118 18.28 1.67 15.27
C ALA A 118 18.53 1.65 13.76
N PHE A 119 17.52 2.09 13.02
CA PHE A 119 17.58 2.37 11.59
C PHE A 119 17.38 3.87 11.36
N ALA A 120 18.16 4.43 10.44
CA ALA A 120 18.00 5.79 9.97
C ALA A 120 17.36 5.78 8.58
N LEU A 121 16.24 6.46 8.44
CA LEU A 121 15.55 6.69 7.18
C LEU A 121 15.84 8.10 6.70
N GLU A 122 16.24 8.24 5.46
CA GLU A 122 16.39 9.53 4.78
C GLU A 122 15.16 9.77 3.90
N LEU A 123 14.59 10.96 3.98
CA LEU A 123 13.39 11.33 3.26
C LEU A 123 13.74 12.24 2.08
N GLU A 124 12.95 12.18 1.03
CA GLU A 124 13.10 12.99 -0.18
C GLU A 124 13.14 14.51 0.10
N ASN A 125 12.42 14.97 1.13
CA ASN A 125 12.44 16.36 1.59
C ASN A 125 13.69 16.75 2.40
N GLY A 126 14.69 15.87 2.51
CA GLY A 126 15.90 16.06 3.33
C GLY A 126 15.72 15.75 4.82
N GLY A 127 14.51 15.36 5.24
CA GLY A 127 14.24 14.95 6.61
C GLY A 127 14.89 13.61 6.95
N ARG A 128 15.12 13.40 8.28
CA ARG A 128 15.64 12.12 8.80
C ARG A 128 14.78 11.60 9.93
N VAL A 129 14.52 10.30 9.91
CA VAL A 129 13.73 9.59 10.92
C VAL A 129 14.52 8.41 11.45
N MET A 130 14.52 8.26 12.77
CA MET A 130 15.09 7.08 13.43
C MET A 130 13.97 6.14 13.85
N ALA A 131 14.13 4.85 13.56
CA ALA A 131 13.17 3.83 13.93
C ALA A 131 13.88 2.62 14.55
N ARG A 132 13.28 2.05 15.60
CA ARG A 132 13.81 0.82 16.21
C ARG A 132 13.65 -0.39 15.30
N LYS A 133 12.59 -0.40 14.51
CA LYS A 133 12.28 -1.46 13.53
C LYS A 133 11.80 -0.84 12.23
N VAL A 134 12.08 -1.51 11.12
CA VAL A 134 11.60 -1.11 9.79
C VAL A 134 10.87 -2.27 9.15
N VAL A 135 9.73 -1.97 8.55
CA VAL A 135 8.97 -2.89 7.71
C VAL A 135 8.97 -2.39 6.28
N MET A 136 9.53 -3.20 5.39
CA MET A 136 9.55 -2.94 3.95
C MET A 136 8.25 -3.46 3.32
N ALA A 137 7.37 -2.54 2.90
CA ALA A 137 6.10 -2.83 2.23
C ALA A 137 6.05 -2.14 0.86
N ILE A 138 7.20 -2.05 0.17
CA ILE A 138 7.42 -1.25 -1.04
C ILE A 138 6.79 -1.82 -2.31
N GLY A 139 6.27 -3.04 -2.26
CA GLY A 139 5.71 -3.71 -3.43
C GLY A 139 6.78 -4.12 -4.45
N ILE A 140 6.41 -4.20 -5.72
CA ILE A 140 7.27 -4.69 -6.81
C ILE A 140 7.53 -3.64 -7.90
N GLY A 141 6.93 -2.45 -7.81
CA GLY A 141 7.02 -1.45 -8.89
C GLY A 141 8.45 -1.03 -9.23
N ASP A 142 9.28 -0.82 -8.23
CA ASP A 142 10.68 -0.42 -8.41
C ASP A 142 11.58 -1.57 -8.94
N PHE A 143 11.06 -2.80 -9.04
CA PHE A 143 11.76 -3.98 -9.58
C PHE A 143 11.29 -4.38 -10.98
N ALA A 144 10.58 -3.48 -11.68
CA ALA A 144 10.13 -3.72 -13.03
C ALA A 144 11.32 -4.03 -13.96
N HIS A 145 11.23 -5.11 -14.72
CA HIS A 145 12.24 -5.52 -15.69
C HIS A 145 11.60 -5.81 -17.03
N VAL A 146 12.05 -5.10 -18.06
CA VAL A 146 11.66 -5.37 -19.46
C VAL A 146 12.72 -6.28 -20.08
N PRO A 147 12.36 -7.51 -20.48
CA PRO A 147 13.27 -8.41 -21.17
C PRO A 147 13.86 -7.76 -22.42
N PRO A 148 15.14 -8.01 -22.76
CA PRO A 148 15.79 -7.39 -23.93
C PRO A 148 15.00 -7.53 -25.23
N ALA A 149 14.39 -8.69 -25.46
CA ALA A 149 13.58 -8.96 -26.65
C ALA A 149 12.31 -8.09 -26.77
N MET A 150 11.84 -7.51 -25.67
CA MET A 150 10.65 -6.65 -25.64
C MET A 150 10.99 -5.16 -25.66
N ARG A 151 12.25 -4.77 -25.50
CA ARG A 151 12.66 -3.34 -25.46
C ARG A 151 12.43 -2.58 -26.76
N THR A 152 12.28 -3.30 -27.87
CA THR A 152 11.99 -2.72 -29.20
C THR A 152 10.51 -2.49 -29.44
N LEU A 153 9.65 -2.99 -28.55
CA LEU A 153 8.21 -2.76 -28.63
C LEU A 153 7.87 -1.34 -28.19
N PRO A 154 6.79 -0.75 -28.75
CA PRO A 154 6.28 0.52 -28.26
C PRO A 154 5.92 0.43 -26.77
N PRO A 155 6.12 1.52 -25.97
CA PRO A 155 5.88 1.51 -24.52
C PRO A 155 4.48 1.03 -24.10
N GLU A 156 3.46 1.26 -24.94
CA GLU A 156 2.09 0.81 -24.71
C GLU A 156 1.89 -0.69 -24.87
N ARG A 157 2.91 -1.43 -25.29
CA ARG A 157 2.89 -2.90 -25.49
C ARG A 157 3.82 -3.66 -24.54
N VAL A 158 4.44 -2.96 -23.61
CA VAL A 158 5.42 -3.54 -22.67
C VAL A 158 4.91 -3.49 -21.24
#